data_fac9f08f9b5ba683a1f1f3392e2fab2e
#
_entry.id   fac9f08f9b5ba683a1f1f3392e2fab2e
#
_cell.length_a   1.000
_cell.length_b   1.000
_cell.length_c   1.000
_cell.angle_alpha   90.00
_cell.angle_beta   90.00
_cell.angle_gamma   90.00
#
_symmetry.space_group_name_H-M   'P 1'
#
loop_
_entity.id
_entity.type
_entity.pdbx_description
1 polymer ?
#
loop_
_entity_poly.entity_id
_entity_poly.type
_entity_poly.pdbx_seq_one_letter_code
_entity_poly.pdbx_strand_id
1 'polypeptide(L)'
;MKVFIDKEMLSKGDTCSADDKYILKPIPSGHGRVTKFAIALSLLTVASLIVRESWNFQEVMRNSGDVDGFNNNAMKERQEADFRLFDHNNMEDPGFEDGESLLRETAERVKDACEYTHEQYEKEPKPVAKIKALVTGGAGFIGSRLVKELLRVGYDVIVLDNLSTGKESFVAKKATLVRGDCRDYETVFKTFEEHEPFVVFHLAAQSKVLPSLRNGVDFVRFSIEQNVLATENVLKAIVRTRHHPQHLKGRKSSKGVQKFVYAGSSTFYGNNLKNLPFQENSMQNVLQQETTSTSPYATTKAMGETVVKLYSDSYHVPTIILRLFMVYGPNEPSEGLDGVVTGKFLKQFQMNENLQIEGSGNHFRDFVHVDDVARAFVLAAQSSTEQNGRVFNVGSGKLKTINEIAEYVQPDEKKRIHVGKRENDLIGTLASTCEAKKQLGFVAKLDIEDWIVSQKSKVLLG
;
A
#
# COMPACT_ATOMS: atom_id res chain seq x y z
N MET A 1 8.93 34.48 12.87
CA MET A 1 7.82 35.42 13.08
C MET A 1 7.08 34.91 14.32
N LYS A 2 7.20 35.61 15.44
CA LYS A 2 6.55 35.24 16.71
C LYS A 2 5.08 35.61 16.60
N VAL A 3 4.19 34.66 16.73
CA VAL A 3 2.74 34.89 16.82
C VAL A 3 2.44 35.12 18.29
N PHE A 4 2.04 36.32 18.64
CA PHE A 4 1.49 36.66 19.95
C PHE A 4 0.01 36.26 19.94
N ILE A 5 -0.38 35.35 20.81
CA ILE A 5 -1.78 35.05 21.11
C ILE A 5 -2.10 35.87 22.37
N ASP A 6 -3.04 36.81 22.22
CA ASP A 6 -3.49 37.66 23.31
C ASP A 6 -4.29 36.82 24.34
N LYS A 7 -3.86 36.87 25.60
CA LYS A 7 -4.39 36.05 26.69
C LYS A 7 -5.74 36.55 27.26
N GLU A 8 -6.28 37.66 26.73
CA GLU A 8 -7.51 38.25 27.27
C GLU A 8 -8.83 37.72 26.70
N MET A 9 -8.81 36.83 25.69
CA MET A 9 -10.03 36.25 25.08
C MET A 9 -10.55 34.95 25.74
N LEU A 10 -9.96 34.49 26.81
CA LEU A 10 -10.33 33.17 27.43
C LEU A 10 -11.13 33.29 28.74
N SER A 11 -11.67 34.45 29.09
CA SER A 11 -12.33 34.65 30.40
C SER A 11 -13.81 35.02 30.37
N LYS A 12 -14.52 34.87 29.25
CA LYS A 12 -15.99 35.03 29.26
C LYS A 12 -16.66 33.88 28.55
N GLY A 13 -17.39 33.08 29.31
CA GLY A 13 -18.19 31.95 28.85
C GLY A 13 -19.47 32.45 28.17
N ASP A 14 -19.40 32.69 26.88
CA ASP A 14 -20.55 32.95 26.04
C ASP A 14 -20.67 31.87 24.97
N THR A 15 -21.85 31.29 24.90
CA THR A 15 -22.26 30.24 23.95
C THR A 15 -22.34 30.84 22.54
N CYS A 16 -21.50 30.39 21.61
CA CYS A 16 -21.61 30.77 20.18
C CYS A 16 -22.83 30.10 19.54
N SER A 17 -23.64 30.92 18.84
CA SER A 17 -24.73 30.47 18.01
C SER A 17 -24.24 30.14 16.58
N ALA A 18 -24.99 29.29 15.88
CA ALA A 18 -24.60 28.64 14.62
C ALA A 18 -24.56 29.55 13.35
N ASP A 19 -24.63 30.87 13.49
CA ASP A 19 -24.82 31.81 12.35
C ASP A 19 -23.66 32.76 12.04
N ASP A 20 -22.48 32.60 12.62
CA ASP A 20 -21.37 33.50 12.35
C ASP A 20 -20.63 33.15 11.05
N LYS A 21 -20.91 33.91 9.99
CA LYS A 21 -20.24 33.88 8.69
C LYS A 21 -18.85 34.52 8.79
N TYR A 22 -17.80 33.71 8.67
CA TYR A 22 -16.44 34.22 8.49
C TYR A 22 -16.20 34.72 7.06
N ILE A 23 -15.95 35.99 6.89
CA ILE A 23 -15.55 36.60 5.61
C ILE A 23 -14.02 36.55 5.52
N LEU A 24 -13.49 35.72 4.63
CA LEU A 24 -12.06 35.68 4.29
C LEU A 24 -11.76 36.76 3.24
N LYS A 25 -10.88 37.72 3.56
CA LYS A 25 -10.34 38.70 2.58
C LYS A 25 -9.23 38.04 1.74
N PRO A 26 -9.15 38.29 0.42
CA PRO A 26 -8.12 37.71 -0.44
C PRO A 26 -6.74 38.30 -0.13
N ILE A 27 -5.73 37.40 -0.09
CA ILE A 27 -4.32 37.75 0.09
C ILE A 27 -3.67 37.89 -1.30
N PRO A 28 -2.81 38.91 -1.53
CA PRO A 28 -2.18 39.14 -2.82
C PRO A 28 -1.19 38.02 -3.20
N SER A 29 -1.15 37.69 -4.50
CA SER A 29 -0.33 36.68 -5.12
C SER A 29 1.17 37.00 -5.00
N GLY A 30 1.90 36.16 -4.24
CA GLY A 30 3.35 36.19 -4.16
C GLY A 30 3.91 34.93 -3.58
N HIS A 31 4.57 34.17 -4.45
CA HIS A 31 5.56 33.11 -4.20
C HIS A 31 5.11 31.76 -3.59
N GLY A 32 5.28 30.76 -4.37
CA GLY A 32 5.00 29.32 -4.34
C GLY A 32 5.35 28.43 -3.12
N ARG A 33 5.66 28.97 -1.94
CA ARG A 33 5.89 28.20 -0.71
C ARG A 33 4.72 28.24 0.28
N VAL A 34 3.85 29.23 0.18
CA VAL A 34 2.73 29.41 1.13
C VAL A 34 1.55 28.50 0.81
N THR A 35 1.36 28.14 -0.45
CA THR A 35 0.25 27.28 -0.90
C THR A 35 0.32 25.85 -0.37
N LYS A 36 1.52 25.30 -0.19
CA LYS A 36 1.67 23.94 0.37
C LYS A 36 1.30 23.86 1.86
N PHE A 37 1.53 24.92 2.60
CA PHE A 37 1.21 24.99 4.03
C PHE A 37 -0.31 25.14 4.28
N ALA A 38 -1.01 25.86 3.43
CA ALA A 38 -2.46 26.06 3.54
C ALA A 38 -3.25 24.78 3.25
N ILE A 39 -2.80 23.95 2.30
CA ILE A 39 -3.42 22.67 1.99
C ILE A 39 -3.20 21.64 3.12
N ALA A 40 -2.01 21.61 3.72
CA ALA A 40 -1.73 20.73 4.86
C ALA A 40 -2.57 21.12 6.09
N LEU A 41 -2.79 22.40 6.34
CA LEU A 41 -3.59 22.88 7.47
C LEU A 41 -5.09 22.60 7.29
N SER A 42 -5.62 22.65 6.06
CA SER A 42 -7.01 22.33 5.75
C SER A 42 -7.29 20.82 5.89
N LEU A 43 -6.33 19.97 5.54
CA LEU A 43 -6.45 18.51 5.72
C LEU A 43 -6.39 18.11 7.20
N LEU A 44 -5.58 18.78 8.02
CA LEU A 44 -5.52 18.55 9.47
C LEU A 44 -6.80 19.00 10.20
N THR A 45 -7.45 20.08 9.75
CA THR A 45 -8.73 20.54 10.31
C THR A 45 -9.87 19.58 9.96
N VAL A 46 -9.91 19.03 8.76
CA VAL A 46 -10.90 18.01 8.39
C VAL A 46 -10.67 16.72 9.17
N ALA A 47 -9.43 16.27 9.34
CA ALA A 47 -9.12 15.08 10.14
C ALA A 47 -9.50 15.27 11.63
N SER A 48 -9.27 16.44 12.21
CA SER A 48 -9.63 16.74 13.61
C SER A 48 -11.15 16.82 13.85
N LEU A 49 -11.92 17.28 12.87
CA LEU A 49 -13.39 17.30 12.92
C LEU A 49 -13.96 15.88 12.85
N ILE A 50 -13.41 15.03 12.00
CA ILE A 50 -13.82 13.61 11.88
C ILE A 50 -13.56 12.85 13.19
N VAL A 51 -12.41 13.09 13.84
CA VAL A 51 -12.07 12.44 15.13
C VAL A 51 -12.99 12.91 16.25
N ARG A 52 -13.40 14.19 16.28
CA ARG A 52 -14.27 14.74 17.33
C ARG A 52 -15.71 14.19 17.26
N GLU A 53 -16.24 13.97 16.04
CA GLU A 53 -17.53 13.32 15.87
C GLU A 53 -17.51 11.82 16.22
N SER A 54 -16.38 11.14 16.00
CA SER A 54 -16.21 9.73 16.35
C SER A 54 -16.26 9.49 17.86
N TRP A 55 -15.77 10.43 18.67
CA TRP A 55 -15.82 10.33 20.15
C TRP A 55 -17.25 10.49 20.66
N ASN A 56 -18.02 11.41 20.12
CA ASN A 56 -19.42 11.58 20.49
C ASN A 56 -20.29 10.38 20.12
N PHE A 57 -20.00 9.70 19.01
CA PHE A 57 -20.75 8.52 18.58
C PHE A 57 -20.46 7.28 19.45
N GLN A 58 -19.21 7.08 19.89
CA GLN A 58 -18.87 5.99 20.81
C GLN A 58 -19.47 6.19 22.21
N GLU A 59 -19.64 7.42 22.66
CA GLU A 59 -20.26 7.72 23.94
C GLU A 59 -21.79 7.57 23.90
N VAL A 60 -22.42 7.89 22.76
CA VAL A 60 -23.84 7.63 22.51
C VAL A 60 -24.13 6.13 22.42
N MET A 61 -23.26 5.34 21.78
CA MET A 61 -23.44 3.87 21.65
C MET A 61 -23.15 3.11 22.96
N ARG A 62 -22.36 3.65 23.89
CA ARG A 62 -22.18 3.06 25.22
C ARG A 62 -23.37 3.24 26.15
N ASN A 63 -24.18 4.26 25.88
CA ASN A 63 -25.34 4.60 26.73
C ASN A 63 -26.67 4.01 26.22
N SER A 64 -26.72 3.43 25.00
CA SER A 64 -27.86 2.69 24.48
C SER A 64 -27.64 1.19 24.67
N GLY A 65 -28.14 0.66 25.77
CA GLY A 65 -27.99 -0.75 26.17
C GLY A 65 -28.88 -1.73 25.39
N ASP A 66 -28.85 -1.71 24.04
CA ASP A 66 -29.56 -2.68 23.18
C ASP A 66 -28.63 -3.17 22.06
N VAL A 67 -27.99 -4.34 22.26
CA VAL A 67 -27.10 -4.99 21.29
C VAL A 67 -27.64 -6.36 20.83
N ASP A 68 -28.92 -6.62 20.90
CA ASP A 68 -29.50 -7.86 20.38
C ASP A 68 -30.64 -7.55 19.40
N GLY A 69 -30.33 -7.40 18.11
CA GLY A 69 -31.39 -7.23 17.09
C GLY A 69 -30.97 -6.73 15.71
N PHE A 70 -29.69 -6.81 15.30
CA PHE A 70 -29.32 -6.43 13.95
C PHE A 70 -29.73 -7.50 12.94
N ASN A 71 -30.82 -7.23 12.23
CA ASN A 71 -31.38 -8.07 11.17
C ASN A 71 -30.51 -7.98 9.90
N ASN A 72 -29.78 -9.05 9.57
CA ASN A 72 -28.93 -9.19 8.38
C ASN A 72 -29.66 -8.94 7.04
N ASN A 73 -30.99 -9.00 7.00
CA ASN A 73 -31.77 -8.73 5.80
C ASN A 73 -31.92 -7.23 5.51
N ALA A 74 -32.02 -6.37 6.52
CA ALA A 74 -32.09 -4.92 6.34
C ALA A 74 -30.74 -4.34 5.83
N MET A 75 -29.63 -5.00 6.14
CA MET A 75 -28.31 -4.63 5.61
C MET A 75 -28.18 -5.01 4.13
N LYS A 76 -28.71 -6.15 3.73
CA LYS A 76 -28.72 -6.57 2.31
C LYS A 76 -29.62 -5.67 1.45
N GLU A 77 -30.79 -5.29 1.92
CA GLU A 77 -31.71 -4.40 1.20
C GLU A 77 -31.14 -2.96 1.06
N ARG A 78 -30.44 -2.46 2.08
CA ARG A 78 -29.71 -1.18 1.97
C ARG A 78 -28.53 -1.26 1.00
N GLN A 79 -27.76 -2.33 1.02
CA GLN A 79 -26.67 -2.55 0.06
C GLN A 79 -27.17 -2.61 -1.39
N GLU A 80 -28.34 -3.21 -1.64
CA GLU A 80 -28.95 -3.25 -2.99
C GLU A 80 -29.56 -1.90 -3.39
N ALA A 81 -30.04 -1.08 -2.45
CA ALA A 81 -30.59 0.25 -2.72
C ALA A 81 -29.47 1.27 -3.02
N ASP A 82 -28.36 1.24 -2.27
CA ASP A 82 -27.18 2.10 -2.52
C ASP A 82 -26.50 1.76 -3.86
N PHE A 83 -26.60 0.50 -4.29
CA PHE A 83 -26.06 0.05 -5.58
C PHE A 83 -26.83 0.60 -6.79
N ARG A 84 -28.15 0.88 -6.65
CA ARG A 84 -28.98 1.44 -7.73
C ARG A 84 -28.77 2.94 -7.97
N LEU A 85 -28.11 3.65 -7.05
CA LEU A 85 -27.79 5.09 -7.19
C LEU A 85 -26.57 5.36 -8.06
N PHE A 86 -25.79 4.34 -8.42
CA PHE A 86 -24.61 4.45 -9.28
C PHE A 86 -24.75 3.62 -10.57
N ASP A 87 -25.83 3.88 -11.32
CA ASP A 87 -25.97 3.32 -12.68
C ASP A 87 -25.11 4.13 -13.66
N HIS A 88 -23.84 3.71 -13.84
CA HIS A 88 -22.90 4.26 -14.83
C HIS A 88 -22.90 3.44 -16.12
N ASN A 89 -24.07 3.03 -16.62
CA ASN A 89 -24.20 2.25 -17.87
C ASN A 89 -23.89 3.04 -19.16
N ASN A 90 -23.37 4.27 -19.09
CA ASN A 90 -23.11 5.11 -20.26
C ASN A 90 -21.67 5.66 -20.37
N MET A 91 -20.64 4.99 -19.86
CA MET A 91 -19.28 5.26 -20.32
C MET A 91 -18.88 4.21 -21.34
N GLU A 92 -19.05 4.54 -22.61
CA GLU A 92 -18.41 3.84 -23.72
C GLU A 92 -16.92 3.80 -23.44
N ASP A 93 -16.33 2.61 -23.47
CA ASP A 93 -14.88 2.39 -23.46
C ASP A 93 -14.30 3.21 -24.62
N PRO A 94 -13.38 4.16 -24.42
CA PRO A 94 -12.70 4.78 -25.54
C PRO A 94 -12.01 3.63 -26.27
N GLY A 95 -12.54 3.26 -27.43
CA GLY A 95 -12.28 2.04 -28.16
C GLY A 95 -10.79 1.71 -28.19
N PHE A 96 -10.44 0.57 -27.62
CA PHE A 96 -9.11 -0.01 -27.60
C PHE A 96 -8.81 -0.64 -28.98
N GLU A 97 -9.09 0.10 -30.08
CA GLU A 97 -8.70 -0.33 -31.43
C GLU A 97 -7.18 -0.32 -31.63
N ASP A 98 -6.42 0.32 -30.71
CA ASP A 98 -4.95 0.49 -30.80
C ASP A 98 -4.17 -0.21 -29.65
N GLY A 99 -4.73 -1.20 -28.98
CA GLY A 99 -4.06 -1.88 -27.85
C GLY A 99 -2.71 -2.49 -28.24
N GLU A 100 -2.57 -3.08 -29.41
CA GLU A 100 -1.31 -3.65 -29.89
C GLU A 100 -0.26 -2.56 -30.21
N SER A 101 -0.67 -1.43 -30.75
CA SER A 101 0.20 -0.29 -31.02
C SER A 101 0.77 0.27 -29.71
N LEU A 102 -0.08 0.48 -28.69
CA LEU A 102 0.35 0.93 -27.37
C LEU A 102 1.31 -0.06 -26.70
N LEU A 103 1.05 -1.37 -26.82
CA LEU A 103 1.93 -2.41 -26.28
C LEU A 103 3.30 -2.38 -26.96
N ARG A 104 3.36 -2.24 -28.27
CA ARG A 104 4.62 -2.14 -29.04
C ARG A 104 5.39 -0.88 -28.66
N GLU A 105 4.75 0.29 -28.69
CA GLU A 105 5.36 1.57 -28.31
C GLU A 105 5.87 1.55 -26.87
N THR A 106 5.10 0.97 -25.94
CA THR A 106 5.51 0.83 -24.55
C THR A 106 6.71 -0.11 -24.42
N ALA A 107 6.74 -1.23 -25.14
CA ALA A 107 7.86 -2.17 -25.15
C ALA A 107 9.16 -1.55 -25.70
N GLU A 108 9.07 -0.68 -26.71
CA GLU A 108 10.22 0.08 -27.25
C GLU A 108 10.73 1.09 -26.21
N ARG A 109 9.86 1.85 -25.59
CA ARG A 109 10.24 2.81 -24.53
C ARG A 109 10.93 2.14 -23.35
N VAL A 110 10.60 0.89 -23.03
CA VAL A 110 11.26 0.11 -21.95
C VAL A 110 12.69 -0.21 -22.31
N LYS A 111 12.98 -0.56 -23.56
CA LYS A 111 14.34 -0.87 -24.01
C LYS A 111 15.29 0.31 -23.84
N ASP A 112 14.79 1.53 -24.05
CA ASP A 112 15.58 2.76 -23.96
C ASP A 112 15.65 3.33 -22.53
N ALA A 113 14.79 2.87 -21.61
CA ALA A 113 14.65 3.50 -20.30
C ALA A 113 15.81 3.26 -19.34
N CYS A 114 16.64 2.22 -19.55
CA CYS A 114 17.79 1.93 -18.71
C CYS A 114 19.04 1.57 -19.56
N GLU A 115 19.85 2.55 -19.88
CA GLU A 115 21.15 2.38 -20.61
C GLU A 115 22.21 1.55 -19.86
N TYR A 116 21.90 1.06 -18.63
CA TYR A 116 22.88 0.40 -17.77
C TYR A 116 22.84 -1.13 -17.91
N THR A 117 24.00 -1.74 -18.19
CA THR A 117 24.16 -3.20 -18.23
C THR A 117 23.81 -3.83 -16.88
N HIS A 118 23.15 -5.00 -16.90
CA HIS A 118 22.54 -5.63 -15.73
C HIS A 118 23.51 -5.93 -14.57
N GLU A 119 24.74 -6.34 -14.87
CA GLU A 119 25.68 -6.90 -13.88
C GLU A 119 26.32 -5.89 -12.94
N GLN A 120 26.48 -4.63 -13.37
CA GLN A 120 27.26 -3.63 -12.62
C GLN A 120 26.59 -3.11 -11.34
N TYR A 121 25.26 -3.19 -11.22
CA TYR A 121 24.50 -2.57 -10.12
C TYR A 121 23.79 -3.57 -9.21
N GLU A 122 23.74 -4.83 -9.59
CA GLU A 122 23.05 -5.84 -8.82
C GLU A 122 23.71 -6.08 -7.45
N LYS A 123 22.89 -6.01 -6.39
CA LYS A 123 23.34 -6.28 -5.02
C LYS A 123 22.52 -7.37 -4.39
N GLU A 124 23.18 -8.12 -3.51
CA GLU A 124 22.52 -9.03 -2.59
C GLU A 124 22.47 -8.42 -1.18
N PRO A 125 21.39 -8.72 -0.42
CA PRO A 125 21.33 -8.36 0.98
C PRO A 125 22.51 -8.90 1.76
N LYS A 126 23.16 -8.03 2.54
CA LYS A 126 24.33 -8.39 3.34
C LYS A 126 23.90 -9.04 4.66
N PRO A 127 24.62 -10.04 5.15
CA PRO A 127 24.43 -10.55 6.50
C PRO A 127 24.55 -9.46 7.55
N VAL A 128 23.68 -9.50 8.56
CA VAL A 128 23.70 -8.58 9.71
C VAL A 128 23.74 -9.36 11.02
N ALA A 129 24.26 -8.75 12.08
CA ALA A 129 24.36 -9.39 13.39
C ALA A 129 23.23 -8.88 14.30
N LYS A 130 22.16 -9.67 14.44
CA LYS A 130 21.08 -9.48 15.42
C LYS A 130 20.49 -8.06 15.50
N ILE A 131 20.31 -7.42 14.35
CA ILE A 131 19.60 -6.14 14.27
C ILE A 131 18.10 -6.43 14.42
N LYS A 132 17.42 -5.77 15.37
CA LYS A 132 15.98 -5.92 15.58
C LYS A 132 15.19 -5.24 14.47
N ALA A 133 14.33 -6.00 13.81
CA ALA A 133 13.45 -5.55 12.75
C ALA A 133 11.97 -5.78 13.13
N LEU A 134 11.16 -4.74 13.10
CA LEU A 134 9.71 -4.85 13.24
C LEU A 134 9.07 -4.92 11.86
N VAL A 135 8.25 -5.94 11.62
CA VAL A 135 7.46 -6.11 10.40
C VAL A 135 5.98 -6.05 10.77
N THR A 136 5.29 -4.97 10.44
CA THR A 136 3.83 -4.93 10.56
C THR A 136 3.20 -5.61 9.36
N GLY A 137 2.14 -6.40 9.57
CA GLY A 137 1.56 -7.24 8.51
C GLY A 137 2.44 -8.43 8.13
N GLY A 138 3.31 -8.88 9.05
CA GLY A 138 4.28 -9.94 8.80
C GLY A 138 3.69 -11.35 8.70
N ALA A 139 2.42 -11.55 9.06
CA ALA A 139 1.68 -12.81 8.86
C ALA A 139 0.95 -12.86 7.50
N GLY A 140 0.98 -11.77 6.72
CA GLY A 140 0.37 -11.67 5.40
C GLY A 140 1.18 -12.30 4.28
N PHE A 141 0.69 -12.19 3.04
CA PHE A 141 1.33 -12.72 1.83
C PHE A 141 2.77 -12.21 1.69
N ILE A 142 2.96 -10.90 1.48
CA ILE A 142 4.28 -10.30 1.26
C ILE A 142 5.10 -10.31 2.56
N GLY A 143 4.46 -9.96 3.69
CA GLY A 143 5.13 -9.86 4.98
C GLY A 143 5.78 -11.16 5.43
N SER A 144 5.13 -12.31 5.22
CA SER A 144 5.67 -13.62 5.59
C SER A 144 6.95 -13.99 4.82
N ARG A 145 7.05 -13.55 3.56
CA ARG A 145 8.26 -13.75 2.74
C ARG A 145 9.38 -12.82 3.19
N LEU A 146 9.05 -11.55 3.48
CA LEU A 146 10.00 -10.60 4.05
C LEU A 146 10.55 -11.09 5.39
N VAL A 147 9.70 -11.61 6.30
CA VAL A 147 10.15 -12.20 7.58
C VAL A 147 11.16 -13.31 7.36
N LYS A 148 10.91 -14.22 6.40
CA LYS A 148 11.85 -15.30 6.07
C LYS A 148 13.18 -14.76 5.54
N GLU A 149 13.14 -13.76 4.67
CA GLU A 149 14.36 -13.16 4.10
C GLU A 149 15.16 -12.41 5.16
N LEU A 150 14.51 -11.64 6.05
CA LEU A 150 15.17 -10.96 7.16
C LEU A 150 15.88 -11.95 8.12
N LEU A 151 15.20 -13.05 8.47
CA LEU A 151 15.80 -14.10 9.27
C LEU A 151 17.00 -14.77 8.58
N ARG A 152 16.92 -14.97 7.25
CA ARG A 152 18.01 -15.54 6.44
C ARG A 152 19.26 -14.68 6.50
N VAL A 153 19.12 -13.36 6.48
CA VAL A 153 20.27 -12.44 6.54
C VAL A 153 20.67 -12.06 7.97
N GLY A 154 20.01 -12.58 9.00
CA GLY A 154 20.47 -12.49 10.39
C GLY A 154 19.77 -11.44 11.25
N TYR A 155 18.64 -10.86 10.80
CA TYR A 155 17.84 -9.98 11.66
C TYR A 155 17.13 -10.78 12.77
N ASP A 156 16.93 -10.11 13.91
CA ASP A 156 16.01 -10.54 14.97
C ASP A 156 14.64 -9.92 14.68
N VAL A 157 13.66 -10.74 14.29
CA VAL A 157 12.42 -10.27 13.66
C VAL A 157 11.25 -10.31 14.63
N ILE A 158 10.60 -9.17 14.79
CA ILE A 158 9.33 -8.99 15.49
C ILE A 158 8.25 -8.76 14.43
N VAL A 159 7.13 -9.48 14.53
CA VAL A 159 5.95 -9.35 13.67
C VAL A 159 4.82 -8.74 14.49
N LEU A 160 4.25 -7.62 14.04
CA LEU A 160 3.00 -7.07 14.57
C LEU A 160 1.89 -7.29 13.54
N ASP A 161 0.90 -8.12 13.88
CA ASP A 161 -0.19 -8.50 12.96
C ASP A 161 -1.47 -8.78 13.74
N ASN A 162 -2.62 -8.33 13.24
CA ASN A 162 -3.93 -8.60 13.84
C ASN A 162 -4.58 -9.89 13.32
N LEU A 163 -3.90 -10.58 12.39
CA LEU A 163 -4.34 -11.84 11.75
C LEU A 163 -5.68 -11.72 11.02
N SER A 164 -6.12 -10.52 10.62
CA SER A 164 -7.38 -10.31 9.90
C SER A 164 -7.39 -10.95 8.51
N THR A 165 -6.24 -10.93 7.83
CA THR A 165 -6.02 -11.60 6.54
C THR A 165 -4.79 -12.49 6.55
N GLY A 166 -3.85 -12.21 7.45
CA GLY A 166 -2.67 -13.02 7.70
C GLY A 166 -2.99 -14.33 8.40
N LYS A 167 -2.05 -15.29 8.31
CA LYS A 167 -2.15 -16.58 9.01
C LYS A 167 -0.94 -16.75 9.92
N GLU A 168 -1.19 -17.13 11.17
CA GLU A 168 -0.10 -17.42 12.12
C GLU A 168 0.87 -18.48 11.58
N SER A 169 0.35 -19.49 10.85
CA SER A 169 1.16 -20.52 10.21
C SER A 169 2.14 -20.00 9.15
N PHE A 170 1.96 -18.76 8.67
CA PHE A 170 2.89 -18.13 7.74
C PHE A 170 4.08 -17.48 8.44
N VAL A 171 3.95 -17.20 9.75
CA VAL A 171 5.03 -16.60 10.55
C VAL A 171 6.09 -17.65 10.84
N ALA A 172 7.34 -17.33 10.48
CA ALA A 172 8.45 -18.25 10.75
C ALA A 172 8.67 -18.42 12.25
N LYS A 173 8.88 -19.66 12.71
CA LYS A 173 9.03 -20.03 14.15
C LYS A 173 10.12 -19.25 14.90
N LYS A 174 11.11 -18.70 14.19
CA LYS A 174 12.20 -17.92 14.78
C LYS A 174 11.83 -16.43 14.96
N ALA A 175 10.70 -15.96 14.41
CA ALA A 175 10.23 -14.60 14.61
C ALA A 175 9.32 -14.53 15.85
N THR A 176 9.35 -13.40 16.54
CA THR A 176 8.43 -13.11 17.65
C THR A 176 7.14 -12.54 17.09
N LEU A 177 5.99 -13.21 17.33
CA LEU A 177 4.68 -12.70 16.94
C LEU A 177 4.04 -11.90 18.07
N VAL A 178 3.75 -10.64 17.80
CA VAL A 178 2.90 -9.76 18.63
C VAL A 178 1.54 -9.66 17.91
N ARG A 179 0.49 -10.20 18.56
CA ARG A 179 -0.88 -10.06 18.03
C ARG A 179 -1.44 -8.71 18.41
N GLY A 180 -1.67 -7.84 17.42
CA GLY A 180 -2.15 -6.50 17.64
C GLY A 180 -2.48 -5.75 16.36
N ASP A 181 -3.28 -4.71 16.50
CA ASP A 181 -3.75 -3.89 15.37
C ASP A 181 -2.98 -2.56 15.33
N CYS A 182 -2.45 -2.22 14.15
CA CYS A 182 -1.74 -0.94 13.96
C CYS A 182 -2.66 0.28 14.09
N ARG A 183 -3.99 0.12 14.09
CA ARG A 183 -4.96 1.19 14.40
C ARG A 183 -4.97 1.54 15.88
N ASP A 184 -4.59 0.61 16.75
CA ASP A 184 -4.47 0.85 18.18
C ASP A 184 -3.07 1.38 18.50
N TYR A 185 -3.00 2.68 18.76
CA TYR A 185 -1.74 3.35 19.06
C TYR A 185 -1.04 2.78 20.29
N GLU A 186 -1.78 2.42 21.34
CA GLU A 186 -1.19 1.91 22.57
C GLU A 186 -0.50 0.55 22.35
N THR A 187 -1.12 -0.33 21.56
CA THR A 187 -0.51 -1.60 21.14
C THR A 187 0.76 -1.37 20.31
N VAL A 188 0.72 -0.42 19.36
CA VAL A 188 1.90 -0.05 18.56
C VAL A 188 2.99 0.50 19.48
N PHE A 189 2.68 1.48 20.30
CA PHE A 189 3.66 2.14 21.17
C PHE A 189 4.32 1.15 22.14
N LYS A 190 3.52 0.29 22.79
CA LYS A 190 4.01 -0.78 23.67
C LYS A 190 4.96 -1.75 22.92
N THR A 191 4.63 -2.11 21.67
CA THR A 191 5.49 -2.96 20.84
C THR A 191 6.86 -2.30 20.63
N PHE A 192 6.90 -0.98 20.40
CA PHE A 192 8.15 -0.24 20.26
C PHE A 192 8.94 -0.16 21.59
N GLU A 193 8.27 0.03 22.72
CA GLU A 193 8.93 0.07 24.04
C GLU A 193 9.54 -1.29 24.43
N GLU A 194 8.82 -2.37 24.22
CA GLU A 194 9.25 -3.71 24.64
C GLU A 194 10.36 -4.27 23.72
N HIS A 195 10.27 -3.99 22.43
CA HIS A 195 11.17 -4.61 21.46
C HIS A 195 12.29 -3.70 20.94
N GLU A 196 12.17 -2.38 21.05
CA GLU A 196 13.16 -1.40 20.59
C GLU A 196 13.67 -1.68 19.17
N PRO A 197 12.81 -1.69 18.14
CA PRO A 197 13.23 -2.01 16.77
C PRO A 197 14.18 -0.96 16.22
N PHE A 198 15.22 -1.43 15.53
CA PHE A 198 16.18 -0.57 14.82
C PHE A 198 15.75 -0.27 13.38
N VAL A 199 15.03 -1.21 12.76
CA VAL A 199 14.43 -1.07 11.43
C VAL A 199 12.96 -1.45 11.50
N VAL A 200 12.12 -0.70 10.79
CA VAL A 200 10.67 -0.96 10.72
C VAL A 200 10.27 -1.14 9.26
N PHE A 201 9.57 -2.22 8.98
CA PHE A 201 8.93 -2.51 7.70
C PHE A 201 7.41 -2.44 7.90
N HIS A 202 6.77 -1.48 7.25
CA HIS A 202 5.33 -1.28 7.39
C HIS A 202 4.57 -1.80 6.17
N LEU A 203 4.02 -3.03 6.31
CA LEU A 203 3.24 -3.71 5.28
C LEU A 203 1.77 -3.93 5.70
N ALA A 204 1.43 -3.70 6.98
CA ALA A 204 0.05 -3.79 7.44
C ALA A 204 -0.81 -2.78 6.67
N ALA A 205 -1.83 -3.26 5.99
CA ALA A 205 -2.73 -2.45 5.18
C ALA A 205 -3.99 -3.25 4.80
N GLN A 206 -5.09 -2.56 4.56
CA GLN A 206 -6.14 -3.05 3.68
C GLN A 206 -5.59 -2.99 2.24
N SER A 207 -5.39 -4.14 1.60
CA SER A 207 -4.61 -4.26 0.36
C SER A 207 -5.45 -4.59 -0.88
N LYS A 208 -6.79 -4.58 -0.79
CA LYS A 208 -7.67 -5.12 -1.81
C LYS A 208 -8.47 -4.04 -2.53
N VAL A 209 -8.31 -3.99 -3.86
CA VAL A 209 -9.00 -3.03 -4.72
C VAL A 209 -10.50 -3.33 -4.78
N LEU A 210 -10.88 -4.56 -5.19
CA LEU A 210 -12.29 -4.93 -5.38
C LEU A 210 -13.12 -4.85 -4.09
N PRO A 211 -12.70 -5.39 -2.95
CA PRO A 211 -13.43 -5.17 -1.71
C PRO A 211 -13.59 -3.70 -1.37
N SER A 212 -12.61 -2.85 -1.68
CA SER A 212 -12.71 -1.41 -1.42
C SER A 212 -13.73 -0.70 -2.30
N LEU A 213 -14.06 -1.26 -3.46
CA LEU A 213 -15.10 -0.73 -4.36
C LEU A 213 -16.50 -1.26 -4.04
N ARG A 214 -16.61 -2.55 -3.65
CA ARG A 214 -17.90 -3.26 -3.54
C ARG A 214 -18.52 -3.23 -2.14
N ASN A 215 -17.77 -2.92 -1.10
CA ASN A 215 -18.27 -2.98 0.29
C ASN A 215 -18.92 -1.65 0.78
N GLY A 216 -19.31 -0.77 -0.15
CA GLY A 216 -20.05 0.46 0.16
C GLY A 216 -19.22 1.55 0.84
N VAL A 217 -19.90 2.63 1.24
CA VAL A 217 -19.27 3.85 1.78
C VAL A 217 -18.52 3.63 3.09
N ASP A 218 -18.97 2.68 3.93
CA ASP A 218 -18.32 2.38 5.21
C ASP A 218 -16.91 1.80 5.03
N PHE A 219 -16.67 1.14 3.89
CA PHE A 219 -15.35 0.58 3.59
C PHE A 219 -14.31 1.66 3.24
N VAL A 220 -14.73 2.84 2.81
CA VAL A 220 -13.83 4.00 2.62
C VAL A 220 -13.20 4.38 3.95
N ARG A 221 -14.04 4.53 5.00
CA ARG A 221 -13.56 4.81 6.36
C ARG A 221 -12.62 3.73 6.87
N PHE A 222 -13.00 2.46 6.72
CA PHE A 222 -12.15 1.33 7.07
C PHE A 222 -10.80 1.37 6.35
N SER A 223 -10.78 1.69 5.05
CA SER A 223 -9.56 1.83 4.27
C SER A 223 -8.67 2.98 4.78
N ILE A 224 -9.26 4.11 5.18
CA ILE A 224 -8.52 5.23 5.78
C ILE A 224 -7.90 4.82 7.12
N GLU A 225 -8.67 4.17 7.98
CA GLU A 225 -8.18 3.69 9.28
C GLU A 225 -7.02 2.70 9.12
N GLN A 226 -7.13 1.75 8.19
CA GLN A 226 -6.11 0.73 7.95
C GLN A 226 -4.85 1.24 7.24
N ASN A 227 -4.98 2.16 6.29
CA ASN A 227 -3.88 2.54 5.40
C ASN A 227 -3.27 3.91 5.76
N VAL A 228 -4.02 4.78 6.43
CA VAL A 228 -3.56 6.13 6.75
C VAL A 228 -3.31 6.28 8.25
N LEU A 229 -4.34 6.03 9.10
CA LEU A 229 -4.20 6.19 10.54
C LEU A 229 -3.27 5.14 11.15
N ALA A 230 -3.33 3.89 10.70
CA ALA A 230 -2.40 2.86 11.16
C ALA A 230 -0.94 3.20 10.78
N THR A 231 -0.71 3.77 9.57
CA THR A 231 0.62 4.26 9.15
C THR A 231 1.08 5.41 10.05
N GLU A 232 0.18 6.36 10.37
CA GLU A 232 0.48 7.48 11.26
C GLU A 232 0.84 6.99 12.65
N ASN A 233 0.09 6.05 13.24
CA ASN A 233 0.37 5.47 14.54
C ASN A 233 1.78 4.88 14.63
N VAL A 234 2.22 4.13 13.60
CA VAL A 234 3.57 3.56 13.58
C VAL A 234 4.63 4.66 13.50
N LEU A 235 4.45 5.66 12.66
CA LEU A 235 5.38 6.79 12.52
C LEU A 235 5.43 7.64 13.79
N LYS A 236 4.29 7.88 14.43
CA LYS A 236 4.17 8.58 15.71
C LYS A 236 4.92 7.83 16.83
N ALA A 237 4.78 6.50 16.89
CA ALA A 237 5.52 5.68 17.84
C ALA A 237 7.04 5.80 17.63
N ILE A 238 7.53 5.83 16.38
CA ILE A 238 8.94 6.07 16.05
C ILE A 238 9.42 7.41 16.63
N VAL A 239 8.66 8.48 16.45
CA VAL A 239 9.04 9.81 16.95
C VAL A 239 8.99 9.87 18.46
N ARG A 240 7.94 9.30 19.08
CA ARG A 240 7.74 9.34 20.54
C ARG A 240 8.80 8.54 21.29
N THR A 241 9.16 7.35 20.80
CA THR A 241 10.19 6.51 21.44
C THR A 241 11.59 7.13 21.40
N ARG A 242 11.91 7.97 20.40
CA ARG A 242 13.18 8.72 20.36
C ARG A 242 13.37 9.66 21.56
N HIS A 243 12.29 10.23 22.09
CA HIS A 243 12.30 11.27 23.13
C HIS A 243 11.87 10.75 24.51
N HIS A 244 11.66 9.44 24.68
CA HIS A 244 11.16 8.92 25.94
C HIS A 244 12.25 8.95 27.02
N PRO A 245 12.01 9.54 28.22
CA PRO A 245 13.02 9.74 29.27
C PRO A 245 13.66 8.44 29.78
N GLN A 246 12.97 7.31 29.69
CA GLN A 246 13.50 6.00 30.12
C GLN A 246 14.63 5.51 29.18
N HIS A 247 14.62 5.90 27.92
CA HIS A 247 15.68 5.59 26.99
C HIS A 247 16.94 6.46 27.21
N LEU A 248 16.81 7.58 27.96
CA LEU A 248 17.91 8.49 28.30
C LEU A 248 18.61 8.08 29.61
N LYS A 249 18.00 7.24 30.45
CA LYS A 249 18.58 6.82 31.74
C LYS A 249 19.47 5.58 31.56
N GLY A 250 20.76 5.81 31.46
CA GLY A 250 21.78 4.78 31.71
C GLY A 250 22.15 3.86 30.55
N ARG A 251 21.56 3.98 29.35
CA ARG A 251 21.98 3.26 28.14
C ARG A 251 22.82 4.17 27.23
N LYS A 252 24.03 3.72 26.88
CA LYS A 252 24.82 4.31 25.81
C LYS A 252 23.99 4.20 24.51
N SER A 253 23.28 5.32 24.17
CA SER A 253 22.68 5.56 22.85
C SER A 253 21.82 4.43 22.29
N SER A 254 20.53 4.34 22.62
CA SER A 254 19.58 3.75 21.69
C SER A 254 19.41 4.77 20.56
N LYS A 255 19.98 4.49 19.39
CA LYS A 255 19.89 5.39 18.21
C LYS A 255 18.46 5.53 17.67
N GLY A 256 17.46 4.89 18.31
CA GLY A 256 16.10 4.79 17.83
C GLY A 256 16.02 4.10 16.46
N VAL A 257 14.86 4.18 15.79
CA VAL A 257 14.66 3.62 14.44
C VAL A 257 15.54 4.33 13.42
N GLN A 258 16.38 3.57 12.74
CA GLN A 258 17.33 4.09 11.74
C GLN A 258 16.82 3.96 10.30
N LYS A 259 15.78 3.18 10.08
CA LYS A 259 15.14 3.06 8.77
C LYS A 259 13.69 2.62 8.94
N PHE A 260 12.80 3.32 8.25
CA PHE A 260 11.39 2.94 8.08
C PHE A 260 11.15 2.69 6.60
N VAL A 261 10.78 1.46 6.23
CA VAL A 261 10.49 1.09 4.85
C VAL A 261 9.00 0.84 4.70
N TYR A 262 8.36 1.66 3.86
CA TYR A 262 6.91 1.62 3.62
C TYR A 262 6.57 0.83 2.36
N ALA A 263 5.61 -0.07 2.46
CA ALA A 263 5.01 -0.73 1.31
C ALA A 263 4.02 0.22 0.61
N GLY A 264 4.48 0.95 -0.39
CA GLY A 264 3.67 1.73 -1.31
C GLY A 264 2.96 0.84 -2.34
N SER A 265 2.34 1.44 -3.35
CA SER A 265 1.63 0.73 -4.42
C SER A 265 1.76 1.44 -5.76
N SER A 266 1.87 0.66 -6.85
CA SER A 266 1.84 1.18 -8.22
C SER A 266 0.49 1.84 -8.59
N THR A 267 -0.58 1.57 -7.84
CA THR A 267 -1.86 2.26 -7.99
C THR A 267 -1.76 3.77 -7.72
N PHE A 268 -0.64 4.23 -7.11
CA PHE A 268 -0.28 5.64 -7.00
C PHE A 268 -0.30 6.37 -8.36
N TYR A 269 0.08 5.71 -9.43
CA TYR A 269 0.17 6.30 -10.77
C TYR A 269 -1.18 6.42 -11.48
N GLY A 270 -2.22 5.71 -11.03
CA GLY A 270 -3.51 5.65 -11.69
C GLY A 270 -3.44 5.03 -13.08
N ASN A 271 -4.35 5.45 -13.98
CA ASN A 271 -4.47 4.92 -15.33
C ASN A 271 -3.83 5.85 -16.40
N ASN A 272 -2.64 6.35 -16.13
CA ASN A 272 -1.94 7.29 -17.02
C ASN A 272 -0.98 6.58 -17.97
N LEU A 273 -1.51 5.96 -19.00
CA LEU A 273 -0.74 5.17 -19.98
C LEU A 273 0.30 5.95 -20.76
N LYS A 274 0.14 7.28 -20.90
CA LYS A 274 1.12 8.14 -21.61
C LYS A 274 2.47 8.23 -20.90
N ASN A 275 2.50 7.93 -19.60
CA ASN A 275 3.70 8.00 -18.76
C ASN A 275 4.36 6.63 -18.52
N LEU A 276 4.00 5.62 -19.30
CA LEU A 276 4.64 4.31 -19.22
C LEU A 276 6.03 4.32 -19.88
N PRO A 277 7.04 3.63 -19.31
CA PRO A 277 7.02 3.02 -17.98
C PRO A 277 7.01 4.07 -16.88
N PHE A 278 6.26 3.84 -15.78
CA PHE A 278 6.12 4.80 -14.70
C PHE A 278 7.44 5.06 -13.99
N GLN A 279 7.82 6.33 -13.89
CA GLN A 279 8.97 6.80 -13.14
C GLN A 279 8.54 7.33 -11.77
N GLU A 280 9.40 7.23 -10.76
CA GLU A 280 9.11 7.64 -9.39
C GLU A 280 8.79 9.14 -9.25
N ASN A 281 9.38 9.96 -10.10
CA ASN A 281 9.18 11.41 -10.15
C ASN A 281 7.98 11.85 -11.02
N SER A 282 7.19 10.92 -11.53
CA SER A 282 5.99 11.26 -12.29
C SER A 282 5.10 12.21 -11.48
N MET A 283 4.83 13.40 -12.05
CA MET A 283 4.11 14.48 -11.35
C MET A 283 2.62 14.16 -11.11
N GLN A 284 2.04 13.34 -11.98
CA GLN A 284 0.64 12.95 -11.88
C GLN A 284 0.51 11.68 -11.05
N ASN A 285 -0.35 11.75 -10.06
CA ASN A 285 -0.70 10.63 -9.20
C ASN A 285 -2.22 10.57 -8.98
N VAL A 286 -2.70 9.53 -8.37
CA VAL A 286 -4.13 9.27 -8.16
C VAL A 286 -4.87 10.40 -7.45
N LEU A 287 -4.18 11.21 -6.62
CA LEU A 287 -4.78 12.36 -5.92
C LEU A 287 -4.91 13.61 -6.79
N GLN A 288 -4.25 13.64 -7.95
CA GLN A 288 -4.21 14.78 -8.89
C GLN A 288 -5.00 14.50 -10.17
N GLN A 289 -5.54 13.31 -10.34
CA GLN A 289 -6.31 12.93 -11.52
C GLN A 289 -7.75 13.40 -11.39
N GLU A 290 -8.19 14.22 -12.35
CA GLU A 290 -9.56 14.77 -12.36
C GLU A 290 -10.63 13.78 -12.87
N THR A 291 -10.23 12.74 -13.61
CA THR A 291 -11.19 11.95 -14.42
C THR A 291 -11.04 10.44 -14.36
N THR A 292 -10.17 9.86 -13.55
CA THR A 292 -10.02 8.40 -13.52
C THR A 292 -10.59 7.80 -12.26
N SER A 293 -11.35 6.75 -12.46
CA SER A 293 -11.90 5.89 -11.45
C SER A 293 -10.81 5.38 -10.51
N THR A 294 -10.73 6.01 -9.34
CA THR A 294 -9.81 5.61 -8.28
C THR A 294 -10.56 4.76 -7.26
N SER A 295 -9.93 3.69 -6.80
CA SER A 295 -10.49 2.92 -5.70
C SER A 295 -10.13 3.53 -4.34
N PRO A 296 -10.94 3.32 -3.28
CA PRO A 296 -10.56 3.70 -1.92
C PRO A 296 -9.19 3.15 -1.52
N TYR A 297 -8.83 1.95 -1.98
CA TYR A 297 -7.50 1.39 -1.81
C TYR A 297 -6.41 2.27 -2.42
N ALA A 298 -6.52 2.63 -3.70
CA ALA A 298 -5.52 3.43 -4.39
C ALA A 298 -5.33 4.80 -3.73
N THR A 299 -6.45 5.46 -3.42
CA THR A 299 -6.46 6.76 -2.74
C THR A 299 -5.80 6.68 -1.37
N THR A 300 -6.18 5.72 -0.53
CA THR A 300 -5.63 5.60 0.83
C THR A 300 -4.18 5.16 0.85
N LYS A 301 -3.70 4.38 -0.14
CA LYS A 301 -2.26 4.08 -0.29
C LYS A 301 -1.46 5.34 -0.67
N ALA A 302 -1.97 6.20 -1.55
CA ALA A 302 -1.34 7.48 -1.88
C ALA A 302 -1.35 8.45 -0.69
N MET A 303 -2.44 8.50 0.09
CA MET A 303 -2.50 9.27 1.33
C MET A 303 -1.48 8.77 2.37
N GLY A 304 -1.36 7.46 2.55
CA GLY A 304 -0.36 6.85 3.43
C GLY A 304 1.07 7.23 3.01
N GLU A 305 1.39 7.18 1.72
CA GLU A 305 2.67 7.66 1.20
C GLU A 305 2.91 9.15 1.52
N THR A 306 1.87 9.98 1.41
CA THR A 306 1.93 11.41 1.76
C THR A 306 2.24 11.61 3.25
N VAL A 307 1.63 10.82 4.14
CA VAL A 307 1.92 10.83 5.57
C VAL A 307 3.37 10.42 5.84
N VAL A 308 3.88 9.38 5.17
CA VAL A 308 5.28 8.94 5.30
C VAL A 308 6.24 10.07 4.91
N LYS A 309 5.99 10.75 3.79
CA LYS A 309 6.79 11.90 3.33
C LYS A 309 6.73 13.06 4.33
N LEU A 310 5.54 13.36 4.89
CA LEU A 310 5.38 14.38 5.92
C LEU A 310 6.27 14.08 7.14
N TYR A 311 6.27 12.85 7.62
CA TYR A 311 7.10 12.46 8.77
C TYR A 311 8.59 12.46 8.45
N SER A 312 8.98 12.15 7.21
CA SER A 312 10.36 12.30 6.74
C SER A 312 10.81 13.75 6.77
N ASP A 313 10.01 14.66 6.20
CA ASP A 313 10.37 16.05 6.00
C ASP A 313 10.31 16.86 7.31
N SER A 314 9.26 16.64 8.12
CA SER A 314 8.97 17.46 9.31
C SER A 314 9.57 16.89 10.59
N TYR A 315 9.68 15.57 10.72
CA TYR A 315 10.16 14.90 11.93
C TYR A 315 11.46 14.12 11.72
N HIS A 316 12.06 14.21 10.52
CA HIS A 316 13.32 13.57 10.16
C HIS A 316 13.33 12.06 10.44
N VAL A 317 12.19 11.40 10.21
CA VAL A 317 12.12 9.94 10.23
C VAL A 317 12.84 9.42 8.98
N PRO A 318 13.84 8.52 9.11
CA PRO A 318 14.57 8.02 7.95
C PRO A 318 13.72 7.02 7.16
N THR A 319 12.93 7.52 6.20
CA THR A 319 11.93 6.74 5.45
C THR A 319 12.42 6.36 4.06
N ILE A 320 11.99 5.18 3.58
CA ILE A 320 12.02 4.79 2.17
C ILE A 320 10.66 4.24 1.80
N ILE A 321 10.19 4.56 0.61
CA ILE A 321 8.91 4.10 0.06
C ILE A 321 9.19 3.17 -1.12
N LEU A 322 8.64 1.95 -1.08
CA LEU A 322 8.69 1.00 -2.20
C LEU A 322 7.30 0.90 -2.83
N ARG A 323 7.10 1.43 -4.04
CA ARG A 323 5.88 1.26 -4.82
C ARG A 323 5.90 -0.11 -5.48
N LEU A 324 5.14 -1.05 -4.92
CA LEU A 324 5.07 -2.42 -5.40
C LEU A 324 4.15 -2.51 -6.60
N PHE A 325 4.60 -3.19 -7.65
CA PHE A 325 3.79 -3.54 -8.81
C PHE A 325 3.01 -4.84 -8.55
N MET A 326 2.60 -5.59 -9.56
CA MET A 326 1.76 -6.76 -9.36
C MET A 326 2.57 -7.91 -8.73
N VAL A 327 2.43 -8.09 -7.42
CA VAL A 327 3.17 -9.13 -6.68
C VAL A 327 2.47 -10.48 -6.84
N TYR A 328 3.24 -11.53 -7.16
CA TYR A 328 2.79 -12.91 -7.25
C TYR A 328 3.74 -13.86 -6.50
N GLY A 329 3.30 -15.07 -6.20
CA GLY A 329 4.17 -16.10 -5.62
C GLY A 329 3.54 -16.89 -4.46
N PRO A 330 4.35 -17.66 -3.70
CA PRO A 330 3.85 -18.50 -2.62
C PRO A 330 3.08 -17.71 -1.55
N ASN A 331 1.95 -18.27 -1.11
CA ASN A 331 1.00 -17.69 -0.15
C ASN A 331 0.14 -16.55 -0.73
N GLU A 332 0.16 -16.32 -2.04
CA GLU A 332 -0.75 -15.33 -2.64
C GLU A 332 -2.22 -15.74 -2.43
N PRO A 333 -3.12 -14.77 -2.24
CA PRO A 333 -4.55 -15.05 -2.18
C PRO A 333 -5.06 -15.60 -3.52
N SER A 334 -5.79 -16.72 -3.50
CA SER A 334 -6.28 -17.42 -4.69
C SER A 334 -7.81 -17.49 -4.78
N GLU A 335 -8.53 -16.95 -3.80
CA GLU A 335 -9.98 -17.12 -3.69
C GLU A 335 -10.73 -15.79 -3.56
N GLY A 336 -12.00 -15.82 -3.99
CA GLY A 336 -12.92 -14.71 -3.80
C GLY A 336 -12.51 -13.41 -4.48
N LEU A 337 -12.97 -12.30 -3.94
CA LEU A 337 -12.64 -10.95 -4.40
C LEU A 337 -11.17 -10.58 -4.11
N ASP A 338 -10.55 -11.28 -3.18
CA ASP A 338 -9.17 -11.04 -2.74
C ASP A 338 -8.12 -11.74 -3.60
N GLY A 339 -8.55 -12.67 -4.45
CA GLY A 339 -7.63 -13.51 -5.23
C GLY A 339 -6.83 -12.69 -6.24
N VAL A 340 -5.51 -12.91 -6.25
CA VAL A 340 -4.60 -12.42 -7.29
C VAL A 340 -4.82 -13.27 -8.55
N VAL A 341 -4.70 -12.68 -9.75
CA VAL A 341 -5.00 -13.37 -11.00
C VAL A 341 -4.20 -14.67 -11.18
N THR A 342 -2.92 -14.66 -10.86
CA THR A 342 -2.05 -15.86 -10.91
C THR A 342 -2.53 -16.96 -9.98
N GLY A 343 -2.84 -16.64 -8.73
CA GLY A 343 -3.37 -17.59 -7.76
C GLY A 343 -4.73 -18.14 -8.14
N LYS A 344 -5.63 -17.29 -8.69
CA LYS A 344 -6.94 -17.72 -9.20
C LYS A 344 -6.80 -18.73 -10.35
N PHE A 345 -5.97 -18.39 -11.33
CA PHE A 345 -5.76 -19.26 -12.51
C PHE A 345 -5.12 -20.58 -12.13
N LEU A 346 -4.09 -20.58 -11.27
CA LEU A 346 -3.47 -21.82 -10.78
C LEU A 346 -4.45 -22.69 -9.99
N LYS A 347 -5.32 -22.08 -9.18
CA LYS A 347 -6.35 -22.81 -8.45
C LYS A 347 -7.37 -23.44 -9.42
N GLN A 348 -7.88 -22.68 -10.40
CA GLN A 348 -8.80 -23.18 -11.41
C GLN A 348 -8.17 -24.32 -12.21
N PHE A 349 -6.88 -24.19 -12.60
CA PHE A 349 -6.13 -25.24 -13.27
C PHE A 349 -6.02 -26.50 -12.38
N GLN A 350 -5.70 -26.36 -11.10
CA GLN A 350 -5.61 -27.48 -10.14
C GLN A 350 -6.95 -28.21 -9.97
N MET A 351 -8.06 -27.46 -10.01
CA MET A 351 -9.42 -28.03 -9.90
C MET A 351 -9.95 -28.55 -11.25
N ASN A 352 -9.15 -28.51 -12.32
CA ASN A 352 -9.55 -28.82 -13.70
C ASN A 352 -10.76 -27.99 -14.18
N GLU A 353 -10.89 -26.76 -13.71
CA GLU A 353 -11.90 -25.78 -14.13
C GLU A 353 -11.40 -24.96 -15.31
N ASN A 354 -12.32 -24.31 -16.03
CA ASN A 354 -11.98 -23.35 -17.06
C ASN A 354 -11.43 -22.07 -16.42
N LEU A 355 -10.37 -21.48 -16.99
CA LEU A 355 -9.88 -20.19 -16.57
C LEU A 355 -10.88 -19.10 -16.94
N GLN A 356 -11.24 -18.26 -15.97
CA GLN A 356 -12.13 -17.12 -16.18
C GLN A 356 -11.30 -15.84 -16.35
N ILE A 357 -11.22 -15.36 -17.61
CA ILE A 357 -10.52 -14.14 -17.98
C ILE A 357 -11.52 -12.99 -17.96
N GLU A 358 -11.33 -12.02 -17.06
CA GLU A 358 -12.20 -10.86 -16.94
C GLU A 358 -11.94 -9.87 -18.10
N GLY A 359 -13.00 -9.49 -18.86
CA GLY A 359 -12.90 -8.61 -20.03
C GLY A 359 -12.18 -9.22 -21.22
N SER A 360 -11.47 -8.42 -21.99
CA SER A 360 -10.69 -8.87 -23.17
C SER A 360 -9.42 -9.64 -22.83
N GLY A 361 -8.94 -9.53 -21.57
CA GLY A 361 -7.64 -10.08 -21.17
C GLY A 361 -6.42 -9.31 -21.71
N ASN A 362 -6.61 -8.20 -22.42
CA ASN A 362 -5.52 -7.36 -22.95
C ASN A 362 -4.95 -6.38 -21.93
N HIS A 363 -5.57 -6.28 -20.74
CA HIS A 363 -4.99 -5.57 -19.62
C HIS A 363 -3.62 -6.16 -19.29
N PHE A 364 -2.65 -5.30 -19.00
CA PHE A 364 -1.29 -5.75 -18.72
C PHE A 364 -0.79 -5.26 -17.36
N ARG A 365 0.12 -6.03 -16.79
CA ARG A 365 0.77 -5.72 -15.51
C ARG A 365 2.26 -6.00 -15.60
N ASP A 366 2.99 -5.30 -14.74
CA ASP A 366 4.35 -5.66 -14.40
C ASP A 366 4.30 -6.62 -13.20
N PHE A 367 4.54 -7.89 -13.46
CA PHE A 367 4.51 -8.93 -12.44
C PHE A 367 5.88 -9.08 -11.79
N VAL A 368 5.95 -9.02 -10.46
CA VAL A 368 7.18 -9.20 -9.68
C VAL A 368 7.00 -10.28 -8.62
N HIS A 369 7.97 -11.20 -8.52
CA HIS A 369 7.88 -12.30 -7.56
C HIS A 369 8.04 -11.80 -6.11
N VAL A 370 7.27 -12.37 -5.19
CA VAL A 370 7.25 -11.96 -3.78
C VAL A 370 8.61 -12.08 -3.08
N ASP A 371 9.48 -13.01 -3.50
CA ASP A 371 10.84 -13.12 -2.94
C ASP A 371 11.76 -12.02 -3.46
N ASP A 372 11.58 -11.56 -4.69
CA ASP A 372 12.26 -10.36 -5.20
C ASP A 372 11.80 -9.11 -4.44
N VAL A 373 10.49 -9.00 -4.16
CA VAL A 373 9.94 -7.92 -3.32
C VAL A 373 10.56 -7.97 -1.92
N ALA A 374 10.63 -9.14 -1.29
CA ALA A 374 11.27 -9.29 0.02
C ALA A 374 12.74 -8.84 0.00
N ARG A 375 13.48 -9.21 -1.05
CA ARG A 375 14.87 -8.78 -1.27
C ARG A 375 14.97 -7.26 -1.45
N ALA A 376 14.05 -6.64 -2.19
CA ALA A 376 14.00 -5.18 -2.36
C ALA A 376 13.82 -4.45 -1.01
N PHE A 377 12.95 -4.95 -0.13
CA PHE A 377 12.78 -4.39 1.22
C PHE A 377 14.07 -4.44 2.03
N VAL A 378 14.79 -5.57 1.99
CA VAL A 378 16.05 -5.70 2.74
C VAL A 378 17.13 -4.79 2.16
N LEU A 379 17.27 -4.69 0.83
CA LEU A 379 18.18 -3.77 0.16
C LEU A 379 17.87 -2.31 0.51
N ALA A 380 16.60 -1.93 0.55
CA ALA A 380 16.17 -0.60 0.97
C ALA A 380 16.59 -0.31 2.43
N ALA A 381 16.38 -1.26 3.34
CA ALA A 381 16.78 -1.11 4.73
C ALA A 381 18.30 -0.99 4.92
N GLN A 382 19.08 -1.65 4.07
CA GLN A 382 20.55 -1.64 4.09
C GLN A 382 21.18 -0.52 3.26
N SER A 383 20.37 0.28 2.57
CA SER A 383 20.85 1.40 1.75
C SER A 383 21.41 2.54 2.59
N SER A 384 22.22 3.42 1.97
CA SER A 384 22.78 4.59 2.62
C SER A 384 21.71 5.56 3.13
N THR A 385 22.07 6.45 4.04
CA THR A 385 21.19 7.50 4.57
C THR A 385 20.80 8.53 3.50
N GLU A 386 21.57 8.66 2.43
CA GLU A 386 21.25 9.52 1.27
C GLU A 386 19.95 9.11 0.56
N GLN A 387 19.50 7.86 0.75
CA GLN A 387 18.26 7.37 0.20
C GLN A 387 17.03 7.68 1.06
N ASN A 388 17.19 8.35 2.21
CA ASN A 388 16.07 8.71 3.08
C ASN A 388 15.15 9.72 2.38
N GLY A 389 13.84 9.54 2.56
CA GLY A 389 12.80 10.34 1.91
C GLY A 389 12.49 9.93 0.46
N ARG A 390 13.24 8.97 -0.12
CA ARG A 390 13.08 8.56 -1.52
C ARG A 390 12.02 7.48 -1.72
N VAL A 391 11.53 7.46 -2.95
CA VAL A 391 10.59 6.48 -3.48
C VAL A 391 11.29 5.63 -4.52
N PHE A 392 10.99 4.32 -4.56
CA PHE A 392 11.49 3.41 -5.57
C PHE A 392 10.38 2.50 -6.08
N ASN A 393 10.34 2.28 -7.38
CA ASN A 393 9.49 1.30 -8.00
C ASN A 393 10.08 -0.11 -7.84
N VAL A 394 9.23 -1.05 -7.43
CA VAL A 394 9.59 -2.47 -7.31
C VAL A 394 8.70 -3.28 -8.23
N GLY A 395 9.20 -3.54 -9.42
CA GLY A 395 8.62 -4.31 -10.50
C GLY A 395 9.68 -5.16 -11.19
N SER A 396 9.30 -5.92 -12.20
CA SER A 396 10.23 -6.65 -13.07
C SER A 396 10.74 -5.79 -14.23
N GLY A 397 10.02 -4.70 -14.56
CA GLY A 397 10.23 -3.92 -15.78
C GLY A 397 9.76 -4.65 -17.05
N LYS A 398 9.01 -5.74 -16.90
CA LYS A 398 8.46 -6.53 -18.00
C LYS A 398 6.94 -6.46 -18.01
N LEU A 399 6.39 -6.20 -19.18
CA LEU A 399 4.96 -6.18 -19.41
C LEU A 399 4.45 -7.58 -19.71
N LYS A 400 3.34 -7.99 -19.04
CA LYS A 400 2.60 -9.23 -19.35
C LYS A 400 1.10 -8.96 -19.36
N THR A 401 0.41 -9.39 -20.41
CA THR A 401 -1.04 -9.34 -20.51
C THR A 401 -1.68 -10.46 -19.67
N ILE A 402 -2.96 -10.28 -19.31
CA ILE A 402 -3.68 -11.35 -18.60
C ILE A 402 -3.88 -12.57 -19.50
N ASN A 403 -4.01 -12.37 -20.82
CA ASN A 403 -4.07 -13.47 -21.80
C ASN A 403 -2.77 -14.30 -21.80
N GLU A 404 -1.58 -13.67 -21.81
CA GLU A 404 -0.30 -14.39 -21.71
C GLU A 404 -0.22 -15.20 -20.40
N ILE A 405 -0.63 -14.63 -19.28
CA ILE A 405 -0.67 -15.36 -17.99
C ILE A 405 -1.62 -16.54 -18.05
N ALA A 406 -2.80 -16.36 -18.65
CA ALA A 406 -3.78 -17.45 -18.82
C ALA A 406 -3.22 -18.57 -19.72
N GLU A 407 -2.50 -18.23 -20.78
CA GLU A 407 -1.86 -19.19 -21.68
C GLU A 407 -0.75 -19.97 -20.99
N TYR A 408 0.10 -19.33 -20.19
CA TYR A 408 1.12 -20.04 -19.39
C TYR A 408 0.50 -21.07 -18.44
N VAL A 409 -0.62 -20.72 -17.80
CA VAL A 409 -1.33 -21.63 -16.89
C VAL A 409 -2.07 -22.71 -17.66
N GLN A 410 -2.86 -22.36 -18.70
CA GLN A 410 -3.71 -23.26 -19.46
C GLN A 410 -3.52 -23.03 -20.96
N PRO A 411 -2.64 -23.84 -21.64
CA PRO A 411 -2.40 -23.71 -23.07
C PRO A 411 -3.62 -24.05 -23.95
N ASP A 412 -4.54 -24.92 -23.46
CA ASP A 412 -5.76 -25.24 -24.18
C ASP A 412 -6.71 -24.04 -24.20
N GLU A 413 -6.86 -23.41 -25.35
CA GLU A 413 -7.70 -22.24 -25.56
C GLU A 413 -9.17 -22.49 -25.22
N LYS A 414 -9.67 -23.72 -25.43
CA LYS A 414 -11.06 -24.10 -25.11
C LYS A 414 -11.37 -24.06 -23.63
N LYS A 415 -10.33 -24.09 -22.79
CA LYS A 415 -10.42 -23.98 -21.33
C LYS A 415 -10.16 -22.55 -20.81
N ARG A 416 -10.03 -21.56 -21.69
CA ARG A 416 -9.90 -20.14 -21.36
C ARG A 416 -11.19 -19.41 -21.77
N ILE A 417 -11.97 -18.96 -20.81
CA ILE A 417 -13.29 -18.36 -21.03
C ILE A 417 -13.24 -16.89 -20.64
N HIS A 418 -13.60 -16.00 -21.56
CA HIS A 418 -13.79 -14.59 -21.28
C HIS A 418 -15.13 -14.35 -20.58
N VAL A 419 -15.10 -13.63 -19.46
CA VAL A 419 -16.26 -13.25 -18.67
C VAL A 419 -16.40 -11.72 -18.64
N GLY A 420 -17.45 -11.22 -17.99
CA GLY A 420 -17.72 -9.78 -17.91
C GLY A 420 -16.50 -8.96 -17.43
N LYS A 421 -16.39 -7.74 -17.93
CA LYS A 421 -15.31 -6.79 -17.58
C LYS A 421 -15.37 -6.44 -16.10
N ARG A 422 -14.21 -6.31 -15.47
CA ARG A 422 -14.09 -5.77 -14.11
C ARG A 422 -14.29 -4.25 -14.13
N GLU A 423 -15.15 -3.74 -13.27
CA GLU A 423 -15.32 -2.31 -13.08
C GLU A 423 -14.04 -1.68 -12.53
N ASN A 424 -13.71 -0.49 -13.03
CA ASN A 424 -12.61 0.33 -12.54
C ASN A 424 -11.23 -0.37 -12.54
N ASP A 425 -11.02 -1.35 -13.41
CA ASP A 425 -9.69 -1.96 -13.54
C ASP A 425 -8.75 -1.05 -14.33
N LEU A 426 -7.47 -1.01 -13.89
CA LEU A 426 -6.42 -0.30 -14.61
C LEU A 426 -6.13 -0.99 -15.93
N ILE A 427 -5.99 -0.24 -16.99
CA ILE A 427 -5.64 -0.78 -18.32
C ILE A 427 -4.25 -1.39 -18.31
N GLY A 428 -3.27 -0.69 -17.69
CA GLY A 428 -1.92 -1.20 -17.65
C GLY A 428 -1.05 -0.56 -16.56
N THR A 429 -0.08 -1.33 -16.07
CA THR A 429 0.97 -0.84 -15.19
C THR A 429 2.31 -1.44 -15.57
N LEU A 430 3.34 -0.59 -15.67
CA LEU A 430 4.71 -1.00 -15.98
C LEU A 430 5.69 -0.09 -15.25
N ALA A 431 6.66 -0.68 -14.55
CA ALA A 431 7.66 0.04 -13.77
C ALA A 431 8.84 0.48 -14.63
N SER A 432 9.28 1.72 -14.48
CA SER A 432 10.70 2.01 -14.64
C SER A 432 11.42 1.55 -13.38
N THR A 433 12.35 0.61 -13.50
CA THR A 433 13.11 0.05 -12.38
C THR A 433 14.51 0.67 -12.24
N CYS A 434 14.81 1.71 -13.05
CA CYS A 434 16.14 2.29 -13.17
C CYS A 434 16.67 2.86 -11.86
N GLU A 435 15.83 3.58 -11.08
CA GLU A 435 16.25 4.14 -9.81
C GLU A 435 16.47 3.06 -8.74
N ALA A 436 15.61 2.06 -8.65
CA ALA A 436 15.78 0.94 -7.73
C ALA A 436 17.07 0.15 -8.06
N LYS A 437 17.37 -0.07 -9.33
CA LYS A 437 18.59 -0.72 -9.79
C LYS A 437 19.83 0.10 -9.43
N LYS A 438 19.86 1.38 -9.82
CA LYS A 438 21.01 2.27 -9.62
C LYS A 438 21.31 2.54 -8.15
N GLN A 439 20.29 2.80 -7.35
CA GLN A 439 20.45 3.29 -5.98
C GLN A 439 20.42 2.17 -4.94
N LEU A 440 19.57 1.17 -5.11
CA LEU A 440 19.44 0.05 -4.20
C LEU A 440 20.20 -1.19 -4.67
N GLY A 441 20.51 -1.30 -5.95
CA GLY A 441 21.06 -2.51 -6.58
C GLY A 441 19.97 -3.58 -6.77
N PHE A 442 18.70 -3.19 -6.81
CA PHE A 442 17.59 -4.12 -7.00
C PHE A 442 17.39 -4.45 -8.48
N VAL A 443 17.37 -5.75 -8.78
CA VAL A 443 16.99 -6.32 -10.08
C VAL A 443 16.08 -7.51 -9.80
N ALA A 444 14.90 -7.57 -10.42
CA ALA A 444 14.03 -8.75 -10.30
C ALA A 444 14.68 -9.95 -11.01
N LYS A 445 14.70 -11.11 -10.34
CA LYS A 445 15.39 -12.33 -10.79
C LYS A 445 14.44 -13.41 -11.27
N LEU A 446 13.25 -13.47 -10.66
CA LEU A 446 12.31 -14.56 -10.86
C LEU A 446 11.30 -14.18 -11.93
N ASP A 447 11.27 -14.98 -12.99
CA ASP A 447 10.32 -14.83 -14.09
C ASP A 447 8.98 -15.50 -13.78
N ILE A 448 7.88 -14.86 -14.20
CA ILE A 448 6.53 -15.34 -13.92
C ILE A 448 6.20 -16.62 -14.70
N GLU A 449 6.69 -16.75 -15.92
CA GLU A 449 6.48 -17.94 -16.75
C GLU A 449 7.15 -19.17 -16.10
N ASP A 450 8.44 -19.04 -15.75
CA ASP A 450 9.20 -20.11 -15.07
C ASP A 450 8.51 -20.52 -13.75
N TRP A 451 8.02 -19.54 -12.98
CA TRP A 451 7.32 -19.82 -11.73
C TRP A 451 6.01 -20.57 -11.97
N ILE A 452 5.18 -20.16 -12.95
CA ILE A 452 3.93 -20.83 -13.30
C ILE A 452 4.21 -22.28 -13.72
N VAL A 453 5.20 -22.49 -14.60
CA VAL A 453 5.62 -23.86 -15.04
C VAL A 453 6.00 -24.71 -13.83
N SER A 454 6.76 -24.14 -12.89
CA SER A 454 7.14 -24.86 -11.68
C SER A 454 5.95 -25.24 -10.79
N GLN A 455 4.93 -24.36 -10.68
CA GLN A 455 3.72 -24.67 -9.90
C GLN A 455 2.86 -25.75 -10.59
N LYS A 456 2.68 -25.67 -11.92
CA LYS A 456 1.96 -26.70 -12.68
C LYS A 456 2.60 -28.07 -12.51
N SER A 457 3.92 -28.16 -12.56
CA SER A 457 4.65 -29.42 -12.37
C SER A 457 4.36 -30.03 -10.99
N LYS A 458 4.24 -29.21 -9.94
CA LYS A 458 3.87 -29.72 -8.59
C LYS A 458 2.44 -30.24 -8.53
N VAL A 459 1.51 -29.60 -9.23
CA VAL A 459 0.10 -30.05 -9.32
C VAL A 459 -0.03 -31.36 -10.07
N LEU A 460 0.78 -31.58 -11.12
CA LEU A 460 0.72 -32.80 -11.94
C LEU A 460 1.45 -33.99 -11.31
N LEU A 461 2.36 -33.77 -10.36
CA LEU A 461 3.15 -34.78 -9.69
C LEU A 461 2.62 -35.22 -8.30
N GLY A 462 1.68 -34.44 -7.73
CA GLY A 462 1.06 -34.70 -6.41
C GLY A 462 -0.35 -35.14 -6.50
#